data_3aac0f7e942d78aa17bfe1ba15fad48d
#
_entry.id   3aac0f7e942d78aa17bfe1ba15fad48d
#
_cell.length_a   1.000
_cell.length_b   1.000
_cell.length_c   1.000
_cell.angle_alpha   90.00
_cell.angle_beta   90.00
_cell.angle_gamma   90.00
#
_symmetry.space_group_name_H-M   'P 1'
#
loop_
_entity.id
_entity.type
_entity.pdbx_description
1 polymer ?
#
loop_
_entity_poly.entity_id
_entity_poly.type
_entity_poly.pdbx_seq_one_letter_code
_entity_poly.pdbx_strand_id
1 'polypeptide(L)'
;MSALSKTIGIIGAMGIEINALKKEFTDVKIETVGGTEYIIGNLYNCRAVAAVSGIGKIAAAVCANTMIVKYGVTTIINTGTAGALINDLDIGDVVVAKSLVEHDVNLTNFGYAPGEMPGVGTAFLPCDEQLVEAAIHSADALGYRCRNGVIASGDTFICNSKDKERIKNTFGASV
;
A
#
# COMPACT_ATOMS: atom_id res chain seq x y z
N MET A 1 -11.04 30.06 3.65
CA MET A 1 -10.03 29.07 3.25
C MET A 1 -10.77 28.00 2.46
N SER A 2 -10.52 27.90 1.15
CA SER A 2 -11.10 26.86 0.28
C SER A 2 -10.72 25.49 0.84
N ALA A 3 -11.69 24.62 1.10
CA ALA A 3 -11.41 23.22 1.40
C ALA A 3 -10.54 22.69 0.25
N LEU A 4 -9.31 22.33 0.54
CA LEU A 4 -8.44 21.66 -0.41
C LEU A 4 -9.19 20.40 -0.88
N SER A 5 -9.58 20.36 -2.13
CA SER A 5 -10.23 19.18 -2.70
C SER A 5 -9.28 17.99 -2.50
N LYS A 6 -9.73 16.98 -1.75
CA LYS A 6 -8.93 15.77 -1.52
C LYS A 6 -8.62 15.13 -2.86
N THR A 7 -7.34 14.99 -3.19
CA THR A 7 -6.88 14.23 -4.35
C THR A 7 -6.35 12.89 -3.85
N ILE A 8 -6.85 11.80 -4.40
CA ILE A 8 -6.49 10.44 -3.99
C ILE A 8 -5.42 9.92 -4.95
N GLY A 9 -4.30 9.43 -4.41
CA GLY A 9 -3.29 8.67 -5.14
C GLY A 9 -3.53 7.17 -4.98
N ILE A 10 -3.48 6.42 -6.08
CA ILE A 10 -3.62 4.98 -6.06
C ILE A 10 -2.39 4.37 -6.71
N ILE A 11 -1.68 3.53 -5.96
CA ILE A 11 -0.43 2.91 -6.38
C ILE A 11 -0.60 1.40 -6.40
N GLY A 12 -0.22 0.79 -7.51
CA GLY A 12 0.03 -0.65 -7.61
C GLY A 12 1.44 -0.89 -8.13
N ALA A 13 2.06 -1.98 -7.74
CA ALA A 13 3.41 -2.33 -8.21
C ALA A 13 3.40 -2.86 -9.65
N MET A 14 2.31 -3.47 -10.07
CA MET A 14 2.19 -4.13 -11.36
C MET A 14 0.95 -3.65 -12.13
N GLY A 15 1.03 -3.72 -13.47
CA GLY A 15 -0.09 -3.30 -14.33
C GLY A 15 -1.39 -4.05 -14.05
N ILE A 16 -1.32 -5.33 -13.71
CA ILE A 16 -2.49 -6.15 -13.39
C ILE A 16 -3.29 -5.60 -12.20
N GLU A 17 -2.64 -4.94 -11.25
CA GLU A 17 -3.24 -4.38 -10.04
C GLU A 17 -3.98 -3.06 -10.32
N ILE A 18 -3.61 -2.35 -11.38
CA ILE A 18 -4.15 -1.02 -11.72
C ILE A 18 -5.01 -1.02 -12.99
N ASN A 19 -4.82 -1.97 -13.91
CA ASN A 19 -5.47 -1.92 -15.23
C ASN A 19 -7.01 -1.98 -15.19
N ALA A 20 -7.60 -2.66 -14.22
CA ALA A 20 -9.04 -2.67 -14.05
C ALA A 20 -9.54 -1.27 -13.64
N LEU A 21 -8.85 -0.64 -12.69
CA LEU A 21 -9.19 0.68 -12.18
C LEU A 21 -9.06 1.77 -13.25
N LYS A 22 -8.08 1.65 -14.15
CA LYS A 22 -7.88 2.62 -15.26
C LYS A 22 -9.13 2.84 -16.10
N LYS A 23 -9.97 1.83 -16.25
CA LYS A 23 -11.19 1.88 -17.07
C LYS A 23 -12.31 2.71 -16.43
N GLU A 24 -12.24 2.91 -15.12
CA GLU A 24 -13.24 3.66 -14.36
C GLU A 24 -12.94 5.16 -14.29
N PHE A 25 -11.76 5.58 -14.77
CA PHE A 25 -11.39 7.00 -14.80
C PHE A 25 -12.11 7.75 -15.93
N THR A 26 -12.57 8.94 -15.62
CA THR A 26 -13.10 9.93 -16.58
C THR A 26 -12.20 11.17 -16.62
N ASP A 27 -12.32 11.98 -17.67
CA ASP A 27 -11.51 13.19 -17.90
C ASP A 27 -10.00 12.92 -17.79
N VAL A 28 -9.57 11.83 -18.43
CA VAL A 28 -8.23 11.27 -18.28
C VAL A 28 -7.18 12.12 -18.96
N LYS A 29 -6.13 12.46 -18.22
CA LYS A 29 -4.85 12.95 -18.71
C LYS A 29 -3.75 11.98 -18.29
N ILE A 30 -2.87 11.61 -19.21
CA ILE A 30 -1.69 10.77 -18.91
C ILE A 30 -0.45 11.63 -18.99
N GLU A 31 0.39 11.57 -17.98
CA GLU A 31 1.69 12.22 -17.94
C GLU A 31 2.78 11.21 -17.56
N THR A 32 3.93 11.29 -18.20
CA THR A 32 5.10 10.50 -17.85
C THR A 32 6.09 11.35 -17.07
N VAL A 33 6.48 10.88 -15.89
CA VAL A 33 7.47 11.52 -15.02
C VAL A 33 8.45 10.47 -14.52
N GLY A 34 9.73 10.69 -14.78
CA GLY A 34 10.77 9.73 -14.35
C GLY A 34 10.59 8.32 -14.90
N GLY A 35 9.97 8.19 -16.09
CA GLY A 35 9.66 6.88 -16.69
C GLY A 35 8.37 6.23 -16.20
N THR A 36 7.70 6.79 -15.19
CA THR A 36 6.41 6.29 -14.67
C THR A 36 5.25 7.06 -15.29
N GLU A 37 4.24 6.35 -15.78
CA GLU A 37 2.99 6.95 -16.28
C GLU A 37 2.03 7.20 -15.12
N TYR A 38 1.53 8.43 -15.04
CA TYR A 38 0.51 8.87 -14.09
C TYR A 38 -0.79 9.14 -14.85
N ILE A 39 -1.86 8.50 -14.41
CA ILE A 39 -3.22 8.68 -14.92
C ILE A 39 -3.91 9.65 -13.98
N ILE A 40 -4.20 10.85 -14.49
CA ILE A 40 -4.84 11.92 -13.72
C ILE A 40 -6.27 12.07 -14.25
N GLY A 41 -7.26 12.09 -13.38
CA GLY A 41 -8.65 12.24 -13.81
C GLY A 41 -9.61 12.26 -12.64
N ASN A 42 -10.85 11.91 -12.93
CA ASN A 42 -11.87 11.69 -11.90
C ASN A 42 -12.16 10.20 -11.81
N LEU A 43 -12.14 9.66 -10.59
CA LEU A 43 -12.58 8.32 -10.27
C LEU A 43 -13.86 8.45 -9.46
N TYR A 44 -15.00 8.10 -10.07
CA TYR A 44 -16.33 8.42 -9.55
C TYR A 44 -16.44 9.92 -9.26
N ASN A 45 -16.66 10.32 -8.02
CA ASN A 45 -16.82 11.72 -7.62
C ASN A 45 -15.57 12.35 -7.01
N CYS A 46 -14.41 11.67 -7.11
CA CYS A 46 -13.14 12.10 -6.52
C CYS A 46 -12.10 12.38 -7.58
N ARG A 47 -11.33 13.45 -7.40
CA ARG A 47 -10.12 13.64 -8.19
C ARG A 47 -9.09 12.59 -7.76
N ALA A 48 -8.52 11.90 -8.74
CA ALA A 48 -7.59 10.82 -8.48
C ALA A 48 -6.39 10.81 -9.41
N VAL A 49 -5.30 10.24 -8.93
CA VAL A 49 -4.08 9.95 -9.69
C VAL A 49 -3.73 8.49 -9.46
N ALA A 50 -3.65 7.70 -10.53
CA ALA A 50 -3.23 6.30 -10.43
C ALA A 50 -1.92 6.08 -11.17
N ALA A 51 -1.08 5.20 -10.66
CA ALA A 51 0.16 4.80 -11.33
C ALA A 51 0.57 3.37 -11.00
N VAL A 52 1.32 2.79 -11.94
CA VAL A 52 2.09 1.56 -11.71
C VAL A 52 3.50 1.99 -11.32
N SER A 53 3.85 1.80 -10.05
CA SER A 53 5.14 2.26 -9.52
C SER A 53 6.32 1.41 -10.00
N GLY A 54 6.09 0.18 -10.37
CA GLY A 54 7.11 -0.86 -10.43
C GLY A 54 7.30 -1.56 -9.07
N ILE A 55 8.08 -2.62 -9.07
CA ILE A 55 8.34 -3.46 -7.89
C ILE A 55 9.44 -2.83 -7.04
N GLY A 56 9.27 -2.91 -5.72
CA GLY A 56 10.28 -2.52 -4.74
C GLY A 56 9.97 -1.21 -4.03
N LYS A 57 10.51 -1.07 -2.83
CA LYS A 57 10.24 0.05 -1.91
C LYS A 57 10.68 1.40 -2.50
N ILE A 58 11.81 1.44 -3.19
CA ILE A 58 12.32 2.67 -3.81
C ILE A 58 11.37 3.15 -4.90
N ALA A 59 10.93 2.27 -5.79
CA ALA A 59 9.99 2.61 -6.86
C ALA A 59 8.67 3.14 -6.29
N ALA A 60 8.12 2.47 -5.28
CA ALA A 60 6.91 2.89 -4.59
C ALA A 60 7.08 4.28 -3.93
N ALA A 61 8.20 4.52 -3.25
CA ALA A 61 8.48 5.79 -2.59
C ALA A 61 8.62 6.96 -3.58
N VAL A 62 9.34 6.76 -4.69
CA VAL A 62 9.47 7.77 -5.75
C VAL A 62 8.11 8.07 -6.38
N CYS A 63 7.31 7.05 -6.65
CA CYS A 63 5.96 7.20 -7.17
C CYS A 63 5.07 8.00 -6.22
N ALA A 64 5.03 7.63 -4.93
CA ALA A 64 4.27 8.31 -3.90
C ALA A 64 4.69 9.78 -3.75
N ASN A 65 6.00 10.04 -3.67
CA ASN A 65 6.52 11.40 -3.57
C ASN A 65 6.15 12.26 -4.79
N THR A 66 6.22 11.70 -5.99
CA THR A 66 5.79 12.40 -7.21
C THR A 66 4.30 12.75 -7.16
N MET A 67 3.45 11.82 -6.69
CA MET A 67 2.02 12.07 -6.52
C MET A 67 1.75 13.22 -5.55
N ILE A 68 2.46 13.26 -4.43
CA ILE A 68 2.30 14.29 -3.41
C ILE A 68 2.78 15.65 -3.95
N VAL A 69 4.01 15.71 -4.45
CA VAL A 69 4.66 16.99 -4.79
C VAL A 69 4.13 17.58 -6.09
N LYS A 70 3.89 16.75 -7.11
CA LYS A 70 3.50 17.24 -8.43
C LYS A 70 1.98 17.37 -8.60
N TYR A 71 1.22 16.42 -8.07
CA TYR A 71 -0.22 16.35 -8.30
C TYR A 71 -1.08 16.77 -7.10
N GLY A 72 -0.43 17.09 -5.96
CA GLY A 72 -1.14 17.54 -4.77
C GLY A 72 -1.98 16.44 -4.12
N VAL A 73 -1.54 15.19 -4.25
CA VAL A 73 -2.20 14.05 -3.60
C VAL A 73 -2.10 14.20 -2.08
N THR A 74 -3.22 14.06 -1.40
CA THR A 74 -3.33 14.18 0.06
C THR A 74 -3.59 12.86 0.75
N THR A 75 -3.94 11.84 -0.02
CA THR A 75 -4.27 10.50 0.49
C THR A 75 -3.71 9.47 -0.49
N ILE A 76 -2.98 8.49 0.00
CA ILE A 76 -2.45 7.40 -0.82
C ILE A 76 -3.09 6.08 -0.41
N ILE A 77 -3.57 5.34 -1.41
CA ILE A 77 -4.02 3.96 -1.28
C ILE A 77 -3.05 3.09 -2.09
N ASN A 78 -2.39 2.17 -1.41
CA ASN A 78 -1.62 1.13 -2.08
C ASN A 78 -2.47 -0.13 -2.21
N THR A 79 -2.52 -0.70 -3.41
CA THR A 79 -3.27 -1.93 -3.69
C THR A 79 -2.40 -2.92 -4.43
N GLY A 80 -2.54 -4.20 -4.11
CA GLY A 80 -1.75 -5.24 -4.77
C GLY A 80 -2.00 -6.62 -4.17
N THR A 81 -1.25 -7.58 -4.68
CA THR A 81 -1.29 -8.96 -4.21
C THR A 81 -0.25 -9.19 -3.12
N ALA A 82 -0.57 -10.05 -2.14
CA ALA A 82 0.33 -10.39 -1.05
C ALA A 82 0.30 -11.90 -0.76
N GLY A 83 1.38 -12.40 -0.20
CA GLY A 83 1.48 -13.79 0.25
C GLY A 83 1.00 -13.96 1.69
N ALA A 84 0.10 -14.89 1.94
CA ALA A 84 -0.37 -15.20 3.29
C ALA A 84 0.77 -15.70 4.21
N LEU A 85 0.85 -15.13 5.41
CA LEU A 85 1.74 -15.55 6.50
C LEU A 85 0.99 -16.35 7.57
N ILE A 86 -0.33 -16.22 7.60
CA ILE A 86 -1.21 -16.94 8.54
C ILE A 86 -2.06 -17.97 7.80
N ASN A 87 -2.45 -19.03 8.51
CA ASN A 87 -3.22 -20.15 7.93
C ASN A 87 -4.72 -19.83 7.74
N ASP A 88 -5.17 -18.69 8.25
CA ASP A 88 -6.57 -18.27 8.20
C ASP A 88 -6.81 -17.26 7.06
N LEU A 89 -6.11 -17.43 5.95
CA LEU A 89 -6.31 -16.66 4.73
C LEU A 89 -6.29 -17.59 3.52
N ASP A 90 -7.29 -17.41 2.65
CA ASP A 90 -7.40 -18.10 1.39
C ASP A 90 -7.13 -17.17 0.20
N ILE A 91 -6.95 -17.76 -0.99
CA ILE A 91 -6.80 -16.97 -2.22
C ILE A 91 -8.09 -16.21 -2.49
N GLY A 92 -7.97 -14.90 -2.65
CA GLY A 92 -9.12 -14.01 -2.88
C GLY A 92 -9.60 -13.28 -1.63
N ASP A 93 -9.08 -13.62 -0.45
CA ASP A 93 -9.33 -12.84 0.77
C ASP A 93 -8.70 -11.45 0.66
N VAL A 94 -9.35 -10.47 1.26
CA VAL A 94 -8.86 -9.09 1.34
C VAL A 94 -8.21 -8.86 2.70
N VAL A 95 -7.00 -8.31 2.69
CA VAL A 95 -6.34 -7.85 3.93
C VAL A 95 -6.22 -6.34 3.88
N VAL A 96 -6.86 -5.66 4.82
CA VAL A 96 -6.74 -4.21 5.02
C VAL A 96 -5.72 -3.95 6.11
N ALA A 97 -4.69 -3.18 5.79
CA ALA A 97 -3.62 -2.87 6.72
C ALA A 97 -4.10 -1.93 7.84
N LYS A 98 -4.00 -2.35 9.10
CA LYS A 98 -4.06 -1.43 10.26
C LYS A 98 -2.73 -0.72 10.47
N SER A 99 -1.64 -1.40 10.13
CA SER A 99 -0.28 -0.87 10.15
C SER A 99 0.61 -1.62 9.16
N LEU A 100 1.67 -0.96 8.75
CA LEU A 100 2.70 -1.50 7.87
C LEU A 100 3.99 -1.70 8.66
N VAL A 101 4.81 -2.66 8.25
CA VAL A 101 6.15 -2.87 8.81
C VAL A 101 7.12 -3.24 7.70
N GLU A 102 8.35 -2.74 7.77
CA GLU A 102 9.43 -3.15 6.88
C GLU A 102 10.18 -4.33 7.49
N HIS A 103 9.89 -5.56 7.03
CA HIS A 103 10.42 -6.78 7.63
C HIS A 103 11.91 -7.03 7.36
N ASP A 104 12.50 -6.31 6.43
CA ASP A 104 13.90 -6.43 5.99
C ASP A 104 14.82 -5.33 6.54
N VAL A 105 14.28 -4.36 7.29
CA VAL A 105 15.07 -3.41 8.06
C VAL A 105 15.63 -4.08 9.31
N ASN A 106 16.95 -4.12 9.41
CA ASN A 106 17.63 -4.70 10.57
C ASN A 106 18.79 -3.81 11.04
N LEU A 107 18.52 -3.06 12.10
CA LEU A 107 19.48 -2.20 12.78
C LEU A 107 19.68 -2.62 14.24
N THR A 108 19.45 -3.90 14.54
CA THR A 108 19.55 -4.44 15.90
C THR A 108 20.95 -4.30 16.51
N ASN A 109 22.01 -4.32 15.68
CA ASN A 109 23.39 -4.04 16.09
C ASN A 109 23.59 -2.61 16.63
N PHE A 110 22.67 -1.70 16.34
CA PHE A 110 22.66 -0.31 16.84
C PHE A 110 21.62 -0.11 17.95
N GLY A 111 21.02 -1.18 18.48
CA GLY A 111 20.07 -1.12 19.58
C GLY A 111 18.62 -0.88 19.18
N TYR A 112 18.29 -0.87 17.89
CA TYR A 112 16.91 -0.73 17.40
C TYR A 112 16.19 -2.08 17.41
N ALA A 113 14.86 -2.03 17.50
CA ALA A 113 14.05 -3.24 17.31
C ALA A 113 14.06 -3.67 15.83
N PRO A 114 13.81 -4.95 15.50
CA PRO A 114 13.61 -5.37 14.12
C PRO A 114 12.53 -4.53 13.43
N GLY A 115 12.79 -4.06 12.21
CA GLY A 115 11.87 -3.21 11.44
C GLY A 115 11.84 -1.74 11.86
N GLU A 116 12.50 -1.37 12.95
CA GLU A 116 12.55 0.01 13.42
C GLU A 116 13.58 0.82 12.63
N MET A 117 13.15 2.00 12.15
CA MET A 117 14.01 2.95 11.46
C MET A 117 14.40 4.12 12.37
N PRO A 118 15.64 4.58 12.32
CA PRO A 118 16.09 5.75 13.09
C PRO A 118 15.20 6.97 12.80
N GLY A 119 14.81 7.66 13.88
CA GLY A 119 13.98 8.87 13.78
C GLY A 119 12.47 8.62 13.65
N VAL A 120 12.04 7.39 13.45
CA VAL A 120 10.60 7.02 13.42
C VAL A 120 10.12 6.59 14.81
N GLY A 121 10.96 5.91 15.60
CA GLY A 121 10.67 5.50 16.98
C GLY A 121 9.72 4.31 17.10
N THR A 122 9.38 3.67 16.00
CA THR A 122 8.56 2.46 15.95
C THR A 122 8.85 1.66 14.68
N ALA A 123 8.65 0.35 14.74
CA ALA A 123 8.66 -0.51 13.56
C ALA A 123 7.32 -0.48 12.80
N PHE A 124 6.23 -0.09 13.48
CA PHE A 124 4.88 -0.15 12.93
C PHE A 124 4.40 1.24 12.51
N LEU A 125 4.13 1.40 11.23
CA LEU A 125 3.58 2.61 10.64
C LEU A 125 2.06 2.49 10.59
N PRO A 126 1.30 3.26 11.39
CA PRO A 126 -0.16 3.14 11.41
C PRO A 126 -0.76 3.65 10.10
N CYS A 127 -1.83 3.00 9.65
CA CYS A 127 -2.65 3.48 8.55
C CYS A 127 -3.75 4.43 9.08
N ASP A 128 -4.30 5.23 8.18
CA ASP A 128 -5.42 6.14 8.51
C ASP A 128 -6.66 5.32 8.90
N GLU A 129 -7.16 5.51 10.12
CA GLU A 129 -8.25 4.71 10.69
C GLU A 129 -9.55 4.84 9.88
N GLN A 130 -9.87 6.05 9.37
CA GLN A 130 -11.09 6.27 8.59
C GLN A 130 -11.02 5.54 7.23
N LEU A 131 -9.85 5.49 6.61
CA LEU A 131 -9.65 4.75 5.37
C LEU A 131 -9.66 3.24 5.61
N VAL A 132 -9.11 2.78 6.72
CA VAL A 132 -9.16 1.36 7.13
C VAL A 132 -10.61 0.92 7.31
N GLU A 133 -11.40 1.65 8.07
CA GLU A 133 -12.82 1.37 8.30
C GLU A 133 -13.62 1.37 6.98
N ALA A 134 -13.40 2.38 6.13
CA ALA A 134 -14.06 2.47 4.82
C ALA A 134 -13.71 1.29 3.92
N ALA A 135 -12.45 0.85 3.90
CA ALA A 135 -12.00 -0.28 3.10
C ALA A 135 -12.61 -1.61 3.59
N ILE A 136 -12.64 -1.83 4.91
CA ILE A 136 -13.28 -3.01 5.50
C ILE A 136 -14.76 -3.04 5.17
N HIS A 137 -15.47 -1.94 5.42
CA HIS A 137 -16.90 -1.85 5.12
C HIS A 137 -17.20 -2.11 3.63
N SER A 138 -16.35 -1.59 2.73
CA SER A 138 -16.50 -1.80 1.29
C SER A 138 -16.27 -3.26 0.90
N ALA A 139 -15.27 -3.91 1.47
CA ALA A 139 -14.99 -5.33 1.22
C ALA A 139 -16.17 -6.21 1.69
N ASP A 140 -16.68 -5.95 2.90
CA ASP A 140 -17.82 -6.66 3.46
C ASP A 140 -19.10 -6.46 2.62
N ALA A 141 -19.38 -5.22 2.18
CA ALA A 141 -20.53 -4.89 1.35
C ALA A 141 -20.48 -5.59 -0.04
N LEU A 142 -19.28 -5.86 -0.54
CA LEU A 142 -19.06 -6.61 -1.77
C LEU A 142 -19.01 -8.14 -1.57
N GLY A 143 -19.14 -8.61 -0.33
CA GLY A 143 -19.14 -10.04 0.00
C GLY A 143 -17.76 -10.68 0.03
N TYR A 144 -16.68 -9.89 0.08
CA TYR A 144 -15.33 -10.42 0.25
C TYR A 144 -15.07 -10.74 1.72
N ARG A 145 -14.40 -11.85 1.96
CA ARG A 145 -13.85 -12.14 3.28
C ARG A 145 -12.71 -11.17 3.54
N CYS A 146 -12.88 -10.33 4.56
CA CYS A 146 -11.95 -9.25 4.87
C CYS A 146 -11.29 -9.44 6.24
N ARG A 147 -10.00 -9.17 6.31
CA ARG A 147 -9.23 -9.18 7.56
C ARG A 147 -8.51 -7.85 7.74
N ASN A 148 -8.58 -7.30 8.95
CA ASN A 148 -7.74 -6.19 9.38
C ASN A 148 -6.47 -6.76 10.03
N GLY A 149 -5.28 -6.37 9.54
CA GLY A 149 -4.02 -6.95 10.00
C GLY A 149 -2.79 -6.09 9.76
N VAL A 150 -1.64 -6.59 10.19
CA VAL A 150 -0.33 -6.02 9.84
C VAL A 150 0.09 -6.55 8.48
N ILE A 151 0.52 -5.67 7.59
CA ILE A 151 1.13 -6.03 6.31
C ILE A 151 2.64 -5.79 6.39
N ALA A 152 3.41 -6.82 6.13
CA ALA A 152 4.86 -6.75 6.07
C ALA A 152 5.35 -6.48 4.65
N SER A 153 6.15 -5.43 4.48
CA SER A 153 6.75 -5.06 3.20
C SER A 153 8.27 -5.24 3.22
N GLY A 154 8.85 -5.47 2.06
CA GLY A 154 10.30 -5.58 1.89
C GLY A 154 10.68 -5.79 0.43
N ASP A 155 11.97 -5.66 0.12
CA ASP A 155 12.50 -5.85 -1.24
C ASP A 155 12.92 -7.31 -1.52
N THR A 156 12.65 -8.23 -0.58
CA THR A 156 12.92 -9.65 -0.74
C THR A 156 11.64 -10.43 -1.00
N PHE A 157 11.62 -11.21 -2.08
CA PHE A 157 10.52 -12.13 -2.35
C PHE A 157 10.54 -13.32 -1.38
N ILE A 158 9.54 -13.40 -0.52
CA ILE A 158 9.46 -14.42 0.55
C ILE A 158 8.74 -15.66 0.02
N CYS A 159 9.49 -16.73 -0.24
CA CYS A 159 8.97 -17.99 -0.80
C CYS A 159 9.16 -19.21 0.12
N ASN A 160 9.98 -19.12 1.17
CA ASN A 160 10.25 -20.24 2.05
C ASN A 160 9.57 -20.14 3.41
N SER A 161 9.26 -21.28 4.04
CA SER A 161 8.52 -21.34 5.29
C SER A 161 9.26 -20.67 6.45
N LYS A 162 10.59 -20.76 6.49
CA LYS A 162 11.38 -20.21 7.59
C LYS A 162 11.27 -18.68 7.65
N ASP A 163 11.36 -18.02 6.50
CA ASP A 163 11.21 -16.56 6.45
C ASP A 163 9.77 -16.11 6.72
N LYS A 164 8.78 -16.87 6.23
CA LYS A 164 7.37 -16.63 6.57
C LYS A 164 7.14 -16.70 8.08
N GLU A 165 7.63 -17.75 8.74
CA GLU A 165 7.53 -17.90 10.20
C GLU A 165 8.27 -16.78 10.95
N ARG A 166 9.46 -16.42 10.50
CA ARG A 166 10.23 -15.31 11.09
C ARG A 166 9.42 -14.02 11.04
N ILE A 167 8.90 -13.63 9.88
CA ILE A 167 8.14 -12.39 9.69
C ILE A 167 6.88 -12.42 10.54
N LYS A 168 6.12 -13.52 10.48
CA LYS A 168 4.92 -13.71 11.29
C LYS A 168 5.20 -13.58 12.79
N ASN A 169 6.22 -14.28 13.30
CA ASN A 169 6.52 -14.32 14.73
C ASN A 169 7.13 -13.01 15.23
N THR A 170 7.92 -12.31 14.38
CA THR A 170 8.54 -11.04 14.78
C THR A 170 7.55 -9.89 14.78
N PHE A 171 6.65 -9.84 13.80
CA PHE A 171 5.81 -8.66 13.55
C PHE A 171 4.31 -8.92 13.73
N GLY A 172 3.89 -10.15 13.93
CA GLY A 172 2.46 -10.50 13.95
C GLY A 172 1.76 -10.23 12.61
N ALA A 173 2.53 -10.22 11.51
CA ALA A 173 2.02 -9.89 10.20
C ALA A 173 1.06 -10.96 9.66
N SER A 174 0.00 -10.51 8.98
CA SER A 174 -0.98 -11.38 8.32
C SER A 174 -0.56 -11.76 6.91
N VAL A 175 0.09 -10.84 6.21
CA VAL A 175 0.64 -10.99 4.86
C VAL A 175 1.95 -10.24 4.74
#